data_8b95472133dcfd0c45cda9bf2eb12f62
#
_entry.id   8b95472133dcfd0c45cda9bf2eb12f62
#
_cell.length_a   1.000
_cell.length_b   1.000
_cell.length_c   1.000
_cell.angle_alpha   90.00
_cell.angle_beta   90.00
_cell.angle_gamma   90.00
#
_symmetry.space_group_name_H-M   'P 1'
#
loop_
_entity.id
_entity.type
_entity.pdbx_description
1 polymer ?
#
loop_
_entity_poly.entity_id
_entity_poly.type
_entity_poly.pdbx_seq_one_letter_code
_entity_poly.pdbx_strand_id
1 'polypeptide(L)'
;MKKSLFAGVGVILGIIAFCLVFIRLEPATTTNIRTYQHEENEKADSLIGTTEVGADGEVSSAEFVTHLPLFILDVDGQEFPNIYKSTEDESKQYRDENITDPYISATITLIDNDNSQNHITDEAEFVNHGKIKIRGNSSRNFPKKQYGFKLLDENGEELEKSLLGMEADEDWVLCDSIVDLTLMRNYLVYCVGGQIFPYTPEAKFCEVVMKEGDSYNYLGVYLLTETVKKAEGRVDIETFKENDRALSYLICRDRYNYTVPMLSTWASDSQICYGYFSVKYPKETELTEEIKGRIEEELSTVEQVLYSDDMSVFRTYSQYLDVDSFVDYFVINEYFENYDAGLHSTYYYKDSARKLTIGPLWDYDNCLDNYREGLANSEYTSFVGQPWFEKLLQDPVFVDKVCRRYEELRKTILSDAYIETFIDETADYLGNAAYRDRSRWYEAYQAGYSLKEFADVYGLTVNRTRDSYEEELLRFKDTVQMHANWMDDNLYPTLSAFVREDVSDNGVAFRSTLAIVLMIIFLVSIVLVNRVRSGR
;
A
#
# COMPACT_ATOMS: atom_id res chain seq x y z
N MET A 1 18.26 42.24 44.58
CA MET A 1 18.76 41.76 43.27
C MET A 1 18.94 40.26 43.18
N LYS A 2 19.65 39.57 44.08
CA LYS A 2 19.85 38.08 43.95
C LYS A 2 18.57 37.24 43.98
N LYS A 3 17.55 37.57 44.84
CA LYS A 3 16.30 36.81 44.89
C LYS A 3 15.40 36.92 43.67
N SER A 4 15.44 38.05 42.92
CA SER A 4 14.67 38.22 41.69
C SER A 4 15.30 37.51 40.51
N LEU A 5 16.62 37.33 40.51
CA LEU A 5 17.36 36.60 39.47
C LEU A 5 17.05 35.09 39.59
N PHE A 6 17.02 34.54 40.82
CA PHE A 6 16.66 33.12 41.04
C PHE A 6 15.21 32.80 40.68
N ALA A 7 14.27 33.72 40.93
CA ALA A 7 12.89 33.54 40.53
C ALA A 7 12.72 33.55 39.00
N GLY A 8 13.43 34.43 38.31
CA GLY A 8 13.44 34.49 36.83
C GLY A 8 14.04 33.22 36.18
N VAL A 9 15.13 32.72 36.76
CA VAL A 9 15.77 31.48 36.28
C VAL A 9 14.86 30.27 36.51
N GLY A 10 14.16 30.19 37.65
CA GLY A 10 13.20 29.13 37.95
C GLY A 10 12.00 29.11 36.99
N VAL A 11 11.50 30.28 36.58
CA VAL A 11 10.41 30.38 35.60
C VAL A 11 10.89 29.96 34.21
N ILE A 12 12.10 30.35 33.79
CA ILE A 12 12.67 29.98 32.50
C ILE A 12 12.92 28.46 32.46
N LEU A 13 13.48 27.88 33.52
CA LEU A 13 13.69 26.43 33.60
C LEU A 13 12.36 25.67 33.62
N GLY A 14 11.32 26.20 34.27
CA GLY A 14 9.97 25.62 34.24
C GLY A 14 9.34 25.66 32.84
N ILE A 15 9.53 26.77 32.10
CA ILE A 15 9.06 26.87 30.72
C ILE A 15 9.85 25.92 29.79
N ILE A 16 11.17 25.84 29.96
CA ILE A 16 12.00 24.90 29.19
C ILE A 16 11.61 23.45 29.49
N ALA A 17 11.42 23.10 30.75
CA ALA A 17 10.97 21.75 31.14
C ALA A 17 9.55 21.46 30.59
N PHE A 18 8.66 22.44 30.64
CA PHE A 18 7.32 22.32 30.05
C PHE A 18 7.40 22.18 28.53
N CYS A 19 8.22 22.97 27.84
CA CYS A 19 8.44 22.83 26.39
C CYS A 19 9.08 21.46 26.06
N LEU A 20 10.03 20.97 26.86
CA LEU A 20 10.67 19.66 26.64
C LEU A 20 9.72 18.48 26.89
N VAL A 21 8.74 18.63 27.77
CA VAL A 21 7.69 17.61 28.01
C VAL A 21 6.63 17.63 26.91
N PHE A 22 6.39 18.80 26.31
CA PHE A 22 5.38 18.97 25.25
C PHE A 22 5.96 19.05 23.82
N ILE A 23 7.27 19.24 23.67
CA ILE A 23 7.94 18.91 22.41
C ILE A 23 8.04 17.37 22.44
N ARG A 24 7.02 16.69 21.91
CA ARG A 24 7.23 15.36 21.36
C ARG A 24 8.42 15.52 20.40
N LEU A 25 9.54 14.95 20.77
CA LEU A 25 10.47 14.48 19.77
C LEU A 25 9.65 13.47 18.97
N GLU A 26 9.02 13.93 17.90
CA GLU A 26 8.55 13.02 16.89
C GLU A 26 9.77 12.17 16.54
N PRO A 27 9.70 10.84 16.68
CA PRO A 27 10.78 10.02 16.17
C PRO A 27 10.96 10.52 14.74
N ALA A 28 12.20 10.89 14.39
CA ALA A 28 12.51 11.17 13.01
C ALA A 28 11.96 9.97 12.23
N THR A 29 10.89 10.19 11.47
CA THR A 29 10.48 9.26 10.46
C THR A 29 11.70 9.18 9.56
N THR A 30 12.47 8.12 9.69
CA THR A 30 13.46 7.77 8.70
C THR A 30 12.64 7.48 7.46
N THR A 31 12.39 8.53 6.68
CA THR A 31 11.96 8.36 5.31
C THR A 31 13.10 7.58 4.68
N ASN A 32 12.85 6.33 4.35
CA ASN A 32 13.76 5.56 3.51
C ASN A 32 13.87 6.37 2.22
N ILE A 33 15.03 6.97 2.00
CA ILE A 33 15.32 7.66 0.75
C ILE A 33 15.38 6.55 -0.29
N ARG A 34 14.31 6.40 -1.05
CA ARG A 34 14.24 5.46 -2.15
C ARG A 34 14.78 6.13 -3.40
N THR A 35 15.64 5.44 -4.10
CA THR A 35 16.01 5.81 -5.47
C THR A 35 14.96 5.20 -6.39
N TYR A 36 14.27 6.05 -7.14
CA TYR A 36 13.27 5.58 -8.09
C TYR A 36 13.93 5.14 -9.38
N GLN A 37 13.53 3.98 -9.85
CA GLN A 37 14.15 3.38 -11.04
C GLN A 37 13.99 4.27 -12.30
N HIS A 38 12.88 5.00 -12.43
CA HIS A 38 12.66 5.92 -13.55
C HIS A 38 13.54 7.17 -13.51
N GLU A 39 14.12 7.52 -12.36
CA GLU A 39 15.10 8.61 -12.23
C GLU A 39 16.47 8.23 -12.80
N GLU A 40 16.69 6.96 -13.11
CA GLU A 40 17.90 6.44 -13.76
C GLU A 40 17.85 6.60 -15.30
N ASN A 41 17.26 7.66 -15.80
CA ASN A 41 16.97 7.91 -17.23
C ASN A 41 18.20 7.90 -18.16
N GLU A 42 19.42 8.04 -17.65
CA GLU A 42 20.62 7.88 -18.48
C GLU A 42 20.70 6.48 -19.12
N LYS A 43 20.02 5.50 -18.51
CA LYS A 43 19.90 4.14 -19.04
C LYS A 43 18.85 4.03 -20.15
N ALA A 44 17.79 4.84 -20.13
CA ALA A 44 16.68 4.79 -21.08
C ALA A 44 17.04 5.32 -22.47
N ASP A 45 17.84 6.36 -22.56
CA ASP A 45 18.29 6.98 -23.82
C ASP A 45 19.17 6.04 -24.67
N SER A 46 19.74 5.00 -24.09
CA SER A 46 20.52 3.99 -24.79
C SER A 46 19.69 2.89 -25.45
N LEU A 47 18.35 2.98 -25.38
CA LEU A 47 17.41 1.98 -25.85
C LEU A 47 17.36 1.85 -27.36
N ILE A 48 18.17 1.02 -27.81
CA ILE A 48 18.27 0.70 -29.19
C ILE A 48 17.89 -0.76 -29.33
N GLY A 49 16.87 -0.98 -30.09
CA GLY A 49 16.48 -2.31 -30.47
C GLY A 49 15.01 -2.54 -30.10
N THR A 50 14.17 -2.27 -31.07
CA THR A 50 12.81 -2.76 -31.07
C THR A 50 12.84 -4.24 -31.40
N THR A 51 13.02 -5.10 -30.41
CA THR A 51 12.62 -6.48 -30.62
C THR A 51 11.09 -6.47 -30.63
N GLU A 52 10.51 -6.73 -31.77
CA GLU A 52 9.06 -6.92 -31.88
C GLU A 52 8.71 -8.27 -31.28
N VAL A 53 7.64 -8.29 -30.46
CA VAL A 53 7.11 -9.51 -29.89
C VAL A 53 5.71 -9.74 -30.44
N GLY A 54 5.48 -10.92 -31.02
CA GLY A 54 4.16 -11.31 -31.48
C GLY A 54 3.20 -11.70 -30.36
N ALA A 55 1.93 -11.87 -30.70
CA ALA A 55 0.90 -12.31 -29.76
C ALA A 55 1.15 -13.73 -29.20
N ASP A 56 1.93 -14.57 -29.88
CA ASP A 56 2.38 -15.88 -29.39
C ASP A 56 3.46 -15.78 -28.31
N GLY A 57 4.18 -14.65 -28.25
CA GLY A 57 5.24 -14.38 -27.28
C GLY A 57 6.56 -15.07 -27.58
N GLU A 58 6.70 -15.81 -28.69
CA GLU A 58 7.96 -16.46 -29.02
C GLU A 58 9.03 -15.43 -29.35
N VAL A 59 10.20 -15.54 -28.71
CA VAL A 59 11.33 -14.65 -28.91
C VAL A 59 12.62 -15.41 -29.20
N SER A 60 13.45 -14.84 -30.08
CA SER A 60 14.78 -15.35 -30.38
C SER A 60 15.77 -14.98 -29.29
N SER A 61 16.46 -15.98 -28.72
CA SER A 61 17.48 -15.72 -27.70
C SER A 61 18.67 -14.91 -28.23
N ALA A 62 18.89 -14.92 -29.54
CA ALA A 62 19.98 -14.17 -30.19
C ALA A 62 19.60 -12.71 -30.49
N GLU A 63 18.31 -12.42 -30.60
CA GLU A 63 17.83 -11.11 -31.07
C GLU A 63 17.11 -10.32 -29.97
N PHE A 64 16.58 -10.98 -28.95
CA PHE A 64 15.89 -10.29 -27.87
C PHE A 64 16.86 -9.46 -27.03
N VAL A 65 16.54 -8.19 -26.91
CA VAL A 65 17.28 -7.23 -26.09
C VAL A 65 16.32 -6.30 -25.37
N THR A 66 16.59 -6.04 -24.12
CA THR A 66 15.85 -5.07 -23.29
C THR A 66 16.79 -4.20 -22.47
N HIS A 67 16.32 -3.00 -22.13
CA HIS A 67 17.02 -2.13 -21.18
C HIS A 67 16.64 -2.41 -19.74
N LEU A 68 15.45 -2.98 -19.52
CA LEU A 68 15.01 -3.36 -18.19
C LEU A 68 15.78 -4.61 -17.73
N PRO A 69 15.94 -4.79 -16.41
CA PRO A 69 16.40 -6.05 -15.87
C PRO A 69 15.58 -7.22 -16.45
N LEU A 70 16.27 -8.27 -16.85
CA LEU A 70 15.66 -9.42 -17.51
C LEU A 70 15.63 -10.64 -16.61
N PHE A 71 14.43 -11.11 -16.28
CA PHE A 71 14.24 -12.39 -15.61
C PHE A 71 13.96 -13.50 -16.60
N ILE A 72 14.72 -14.60 -16.48
CA ILE A 72 14.45 -15.84 -17.21
C ILE A 72 14.00 -16.89 -16.18
N LEU A 73 12.78 -17.39 -16.37
CA LEU A 73 12.19 -18.43 -15.54
C LEU A 73 12.23 -19.76 -16.31
N ASP A 74 12.87 -20.78 -15.73
CA ASP A 74 12.92 -22.12 -16.29
C ASP A 74 12.28 -23.09 -15.29
N VAL A 75 11.14 -23.66 -15.64
CA VAL A 75 10.36 -24.58 -14.81
C VAL A 75 10.53 -26.04 -15.28
N ASP A 76 11.48 -26.30 -16.17
CA ASP A 76 11.78 -27.64 -16.71
C ASP A 76 10.54 -28.37 -17.25
N GLY A 77 9.65 -27.63 -17.93
CA GLY A 77 8.42 -28.15 -18.52
C GLY A 77 7.35 -28.56 -17.51
N GLN A 78 7.50 -28.21 -16.22
CA GLN A 78 6.49 -28.50 -15.20
C GLN A 78 5.26 -27.61 -15.39
N GLU A 79 4.08 -28.17 -15.21
CA GLU A 79 2.82 -27.42 -15.20
C GLU A 79 2.53 -26.85 -13.81
N PHE A 80 2.04 -25.60 -13.77
CA PHE A 80 1.61 -24.99 -12.52
C PHE A 80 0.34 -25.66 -12.01
N PRO A 81 0.29 -26.09 -10.73
CA PRO A 81 -0.91 -26.68 -10.14
C PRO A 81 -2.10 -25.73 -10.19
N ASN A 82 -3.23 -26.21 -10.68
CA ASN A 82 -4.48 -25.47 -10.53
C ASN A 82 -5.06 -25.71 -9.13
N ILE A 83 -4.77 -24.81 -8.21
CA ILE A 83 -5.17 -24.92 -6.80
C ILE A 83 -6.65 -24.59 -6.55
N TYR A 84 -7.39 -24.15 -7.55
CA TYR A 84 -8.81 -23.88 -7.44
C TYR A 84 -9.61 -24.79 -8.36
N LYS A 85 -10.68 -25.36 -7.82
CA LYS A 85 -11.71 -26.03 -8.58
C LYS A 85 -12.93 -25.12 -8.66
N SER A 86 -13.47 -24.94 -9.87
CA SER A 86 -14.79 -24.34 -10.04
C SER A 86 -15.86 -25.33 -9.61
N THR A 87 -16.91 -24.85 -8.97
CA THR A 87 -18.15 -25.62 -8.72
C THR A 87 -19.01 -25.62 -9.97
N GLU A 88 -20.11 -26.39 -9.97
CA GLU A 88 -21.15 -26.30 -11.01
C GLU A 88 -21.70 -24.86 -11.16
N ASP A 89 -21.67 -24.08 -10.08
CA ASP A 89 -21.84 -22.64 -10.07
C ASP A 89 -20.46 -22.01 -10.26
N GLU A 90 -20.12 -21.62 -11.50
CA GLU A 90 -18.83 -21.04 -11.88
C GLU A 90 -18.46 -19.78 -11.07
N SER A 91 -19.44 -19.17 -10.37
CA SER A 91 -19.20 -18.05 -9.46
C SER A 91 -18.52 -18.43 -8.15
N LYS A 92 -18.44 -19.73 -7.83
CA LYS A 92 -17.84 -20.25 -6.60
C LYS A 92 -16.63 -21.11 -6.90
N GLN A 93 -15.46 -20.60 -6.53
CA GLN A 93 -14.22 -21.36 -6.55
C GLN A 93 -13.89 -21.81 -5.13
N TYR A 94 -13.46 -23.05 -4.98
CA TYR A 94 -12.90 -23.54 -3.74
C TYR A 94 -11.50 -24.12 -3.97
N ARG A 95 -10.66 -24.00 -2.96
CA ARG A 95 -9.32 -24.55 -3.04
C ARG A 95 -9.39 -26.09 -3.09
N ASP A 96 -8.57 -26.69 -3.95
CA ASP A 96 -8.37 -28.12 -3.95
C ASP A 96 -7.52 -28.52 -2.73
N GLU A 97 -8.17 -29.12 -1.73
CA GLU A 97 -7.51 -29.57 -0.49
C GLU A 97 -6.41 -30.61 -0.72
N ASN A 98 -6.39 -31.23 -1.90
CA ASN A 98 -5.34 -32.19 -2.25
C ASN A 98 -4.02 -31.49 -2.67
N ILE A 99 -4.06 -30.18 -2.97
CA ILE A 99 -2.88 -29.42 -3.32
C ILE A 99 -2.41 -28.65 -2.07
N THR A 100 -1.51 -29.27 -1.32
CA THR A 100 -0.95 -28.70 -0.09
C THR A 100 0.16 -27.67 -0.37
N ASP A 101 0.95 -27.90 -1.42
CA ASP A 101 2.00 -26.97 -1.87
C ASP A 101 1.75 -26.56 -3.33
N PRO A 102 1.47 -25.27 -3.61
CA PRO A 102 1.26 -24.75 -4.96
C PRO A 102 2.56 -24.44 -5.72
N TYR A 103 3.70 -24.61 -5.08
CA TYR A 103 5.00 -24.32 -5.67
C TYR A 103 5.50 -25.47 -6.54
N ILE A 104 6.14 -25.12 -7.64
CA ILE A 104 6.97 -26.02 -8.45
C ILE A 104 8.42 -25.55 -8.40
N SER A 105 9.35 -26.44 -8.73
CA SER A 105 10.76 -26.08 -8.82
C SER A 105 11.01 -25.17 -10.04
N ALA A 106 11.93 -24.24 -9.89
CA ALA A 106 12.31 -23.34 -10.98
C ALA A 106 13.79 -22.96 -10.88
N THR A 107 14.41 -22.70 -12.03
CA THR A 107 15.65 -21.92 -12.09
C THR A 107 15.27 -20.49 -12.44
N ILE A 108 15.72 -19.55 -11.60
CA ILE A 108 15.48 -18.12 -11.73
C ILE A 108 16.79 -17.47 -12.09
N THR A 109 16.83 -16.83 -13.23
CA THR A 109 18.01 -16.13 -13.75
C THR A 109 17.69 -14.65 -13.84
N LEU A 110 18.59 -13.79 -13.35
CA LEU A 110 18.54 -12.34 -13.49
C LEU A 110 19.74 -11.87 -14.31
N ILE A 111 19.48 -11.07 -15.31
CA ILE A 111 20.46 -10.36 -16.13
C ILE A 111 20.17 -8.88 -15.99
N ASP A 112 21.15 -8.11 -15.49
CA ASP A 112 21.06 -6.64 -15.37
C ASP A 112 22.45 -6.05 -15.63
N ASN A 113 22.71 -5.72 -16.88
CA ASN A 113 24.00 -5.20 -17.33
C ASN A 113 24.09 -3.67 -17.12
N ASP A 114 25.23 -3.18 -16.69
CA ASP A 114 25.49 -1.75 -16.49
C ASP A 114 25.23 -0.87 -17.72
N ASN A 115 25.32 -1.47 -18.93
CA ASN A 115 25.08 -0.77 -20.19
C ASN A 115 23.60 -0.73 -20.62
N SER A 116 22.70 -1.23 -19.80
CA SER A 116 21.25 -1.32 -20.08
C SER A 116 20.91 -2.04 -21.39
N GLN A 117 21.70 -3.05 -21.75
CA GLN A 117 21.43 -3.95 -22.86
C GLN A 117 21.51 -5.38 -22.34
N ASN A 118 20.33 -5.95 -22.04
CA ASN A 118 20.20 -7.27 -21.46
C ASN A 118 19.70 -8.24 -22.52
N HIS A 119 20.54 -9.20 -22.90
CA HIS A 119 20.21 -10.27 -23.85
C HIS A 119 19.98 -11.58 -23.11
N ILE A 120 19.13 -12.44 -23.63
CA ILE A 120 18.88 -13.78 -23.06
C ILE A 120 20.17 -14.62 -22.92
N THR A 121 21.17 -14.33 -23.76
CA THR A 121 22.43 -15.08 -23.82
C THR A 121 23.56 -14.46 -23.00
N ASP A 122 23.32 -13.35 -22.32
CA ASP A 122 24.36 -12.69 -21.52
C ASP A 122 24.69 -13.49 -20.26
N GLU A 123 25.86 -13.18 -19.68
CA GLU A 123 26.22 -13.71 -18.38
C GLU A 123 25.26 -13.17 -17.32
N ALA A 124 24.69 -14.06 -16.56
CA ALA A 124 23.72 -13.68 -15.54
C ALA A 124 24.39 -13.05 -14.32
N GLU A 125 23.83 -11.96 -13.81
CA GLU A 125 24.17 -11.43 -12.50
C GLU A 125 23.87 -12.45 -11.40
N PHE A 126 22.78 -13.18 -11.57
CA PHE A 126 22.29 -14.11 -10.56
C PHE A 126 21.57 -15.31 -11.21
N VAL A 127 21.92 -16.51 -10.75
CA VAL A 127 21.21 -17.75 -11.07
C VAL A 127 20.91 -18.50 -9.79
N ASN A 128 19.65 -18.84 -9.57
CA ASN A 128 19.24 -19.58 -8.38
C ASN A 128 18.22 -20.68 -8.69
N HIS A 129 18.39 -21.81 -8.01
CA HIS A 129 17.35 -22.82 -7.94
C HIS A 129 16.38 -22.48 -6.83
N GLY A 130 15.12 -22.35 -7.15
CA GLY A 130 14.10 -21.95 -6.19
C GLY A 130 12.76 -22.63 -6.45
N LYS A 131 11.73 -22.02 -5.91
CA LYS A 131 10.35 -22.45 -6.09
C LYS A 131 9.52 -21.30 -6.63
N ILE A 132 8.60 -21.60 -7.55
CA ILE A 132 7.71 -20.61 -8.15
C ILE A 132 6.27 -21.11 -8.14
N LYS A 133 5.33 -20.19 -8.01
CA LYS A 133 3.88 -20.48 -8.09
C LYS A 133 3.16 -19.35 -8.80
N ILE A 134 2.01 -19.66 -9.41
CA ILE A 134 1.05 -18.63 -9.79
C ILE A 134 0.36 -18.12 -8.52
N ARG A 135 0.30 -16.79 -8.34
CA ARG A 135 -0.34 -16.14 -7.20
C ARG A 135 -1.58 -15.34 -7.59
N GLY A 136 -2.25 -14.76 -6.60
CA GLY A 136 -3.47 -13.97 -6.73
C GLY A 136 -4.73 -14.74 -6.39
N ASN A 137 -5.84 -14.06 -6.33
CA ASN A 137 -7.19 -14.60 -6.19
C ASN A 137 -7.88 -14.62 -7.57
N SER A 138 -8.63 -13.58 -7.90
CA SER A 138 -9.28 -13.42 -9.21
C SER A 138 -8.27 -13.29 -10.36
N SER A 139 -7.14 -12.63 -10.13
CA SER A 139 -6.08 -12.43 -11.13
C SER A 139 -5.46 -13.73 -11.66
N ARG A 140 -5.60 -14.85 -10.94
CA ARG A 140 -5.17 -16.16 -11.47
C ARG A 140 -5.90 -16.59 -12.73
N ASN A 141 -7.09 -16.06 -12.96
CA ASN A 141 -7.90 -16.36 -14.15
C ASN A 141 -7.51 -15.51 -15.35
N PHE A 142 -6.70 -14.47 -15.17
CA PHE A 142 -6.23 -13.64 -16.26
C PHE A 142 -5.18 -14.37 -17.10
N PRO A 143 -5.07 -14.06 -18.38
CA PRO A 143 -4.11 -14.73 -19.28
C PRO A 143 -2.67 -14.46 -18.88
N LYS A 144 -2.30 -13.22 -18.56
CA LYS A 144 -1.00 -12.86 -17.99
C LYS A 144 -1.02 -13.20 -16.50
N LYS A 145 -0.05 -14.00 -16.03
CA LYS A 145 -0.04 -14.54 -14.68
C LYS A 145 0.91 -13.77 -13.78
N GLN A 146 0.50 -13.56 -12.54
CA GLN A 146 1.41 -13.13 -11.48
C GLN A 146 2.13 -14.32 -10.87
N TYR A 147 3.39 -14.12 -10.50
CA TYR A 147 4.20 -15.18 -9.90
C TYR A 147 4.69 -14.76 -8.52
N GLY A 148 4.73 -15.71 -7.60
CA GLY A 148 5.50 -15.60 -6.36
C GLY A 148 6.60 -16.64 -6.41
N PHE A 149 7.83 -16.26 -6.06
CA PHE A 149 8.94 -17.19 -6.05
C PHE A 149 9.75 -17.09 -4.76
N LYS A 150 10.40 -18.18 -4.41
CA LYS A 150 11.31 -18.28 -3.26
C LYS A 150 12.68 -18.72 -3.74
N LEU A 151 13.69 -18.05 -3.22
CA LEU A 151 15.08 -18.42 -3.43
C LEU A 151 15.50 -19.48 -2.41
N LEU A 152 16.23 -20.48 -2.87
CA LEU A 152 16.72 -21.58 -2.03
C LEU A 152 18.24 -21.73 -2.18
N ASP A 153 18.91 -22.14 -1.12
CA ASP A 153 20.30 -22.53 -1.15
C ASP A 153 20.50 -23.95 -1.71
N GLU A 154 21.73 -24.40 -1.80
CA GLU A 154 22.10 -25.75 -2.30
C GLU A 154 21.52 -26.89 -1.44
N ASN A 155 21.12 -26.62 -0.21
CA ASN A 155 20.51 -27.59 0.69
C ASN A 155 18.96 -27.57 0.62
N GLY A 156 18.39 -26.62 -0.14
CA GLY A 156 16.95 -26.42 -0.24
C GLY A 156 16.36 -25.56 0.88
N GLU A 157 17.19 -24.89 1.67
CA GLU A 157 16.79 -23.91 2.68
C GLU A 157 16.58 -22.53 2.06
N GLU A 158 15.79 -21.69 2.71
CA GLU A 158 15.48 -20.32 2.23
C GLU A 158 16.76 -19.47 2.15
N LEU A 159 16.97 -18.79 1.03
CA LEU A 159 18.13 -17.95 0.74
C LEU A 159 17.72 -16.49 0.62
N GLU A 160 18.11 -15.67 1.60
CA GLU A 160 17.94 -14.22 1.50
C GLU A 160 18.96 -13.62 0.53
N LYS A 161 18.48 -12.88 -0.45
CA LYS A 161 19.29 -12.21 -1.48
C LYS A 161 18.68 -10.87 -1.85
N SER A 162 19.51 -9.83 -1.93
CA SER A 162 19.12 -8.56 -2.54
C SER A 162 18.97 -8.75 -4.06
N LEU A 163 17.84 -8.33 -4.61
CA LEU A 163 17.58 -8.28 -6.04
C LEU A 163 17.33 -6.84 -6.46
N LEU A 164 17.98 -6.39 -7.53
CA LEU A 164 17.86 -5.03 -8.06
C LEU A 164 18.05 -3.92 -7.00
N GLY A 165 18.95 -4.15 -6.05
CA GLY A 165 19.26 -3.20 -4.97
C GLY A 165 18.22 -3.09 -3.86
N MET A 166 17.13 -3.86 -3.91
CA MET A 166 16.14 -3.93 -2.84
C MET A 166 16.64 -4.73 -1.65
N GLU A 167 16.02 -4.56 -0.47
CA GLU A 167 16.41 -5.25 0.76
C GLU A 167 16.38 -6.78 0.59
N ALA A 168 17.39 -7.45 1.13
CA ALA A 168 17.56 -8.89 0.94
C ALA A 168 16.39 -9.69 1.53
N ASP A 169 15.89 -10.62 0.77
CA ASP A 169 14.83 -11.54 1.19
C ASP A 169 14.83 -12.81 0.32
N GLU A 170 14.17 -13.86 0.81
CA GLU A 170 13.97 -15.10 0.05
C GLU A 170 12.67 -15.09 -0.78
N ASP A 171 11.70 -14.23 -0.45
CA ASP A 171 10.32 -14.29 -0.96
C ASP A 171 9.97 -13.04 -1.78
N TRP A 172 9.75 -13.23 -3.07
CA TRP A 172 9.56 -12.17 -4.05
C TRP A 172 8.29 -12.37 -4.89
N VAL A 173 7.80 -11.28 -5.43
CA VAL A 173 6.64 -11.27 -6.32
C VAL A 173 7.01 -10.62 -7.65
N LEU A 174 6.70 -11.31 -8.74
CA LEU A 174 6.56 -10.70 -10.06
C LEU A 174 5.09 -10.33 -10.23
N CYS A 175 4.82 -9.07 -9.93
CA CYS A 175 3.48 -8.50 -9.99
C CYS A 175 3.15 -8.14 -11.42
N ASP A 176 2.05 -8.64 -11.90
CA ASP A 176 1.51 -8.32 -13.20
C ASP A 176 0.33 -7.39 -13.08
N SER A 177 0.10 -6.64 -14.11
CA SER A 177 -0.98 -5.68 -14.18
C SER A 177 -1.74 -5.73 -15.50
N ILE A 178 -2.30 -6.90 -15.83
CA ILE A 178 -3.15 -7.02 -17.03
C ILE A 178 -4.35 -6.08 -16.99
N VAL A 179 -4.79 -5.67 -15.81
CA VAL A 179 -5.87 -4.68 -15.65
C VAL A 179 -5.35 -3.25 -15.75
N ASP A 180 -4.08 -3.01 -15.46
CA ASP A 180 -3.44 -1.70 -15.56
C ASP A 180 -2.70 -1.54 -16.88
N LEU A 181 -3.36 -0.93 -17.85
CA LEU A 181 -2.79 -0.73 -19.20
C LEU A 181 -1.63 0.29 -19.21
N THR A 182 -1.40 1.01 -18.10
CA THR A 182 -0.26 1.92 -17.95
C THR A 182 0.97 1.23 -17.36
N LEU A 183 0.81 0.04 -16.76
CA LEU A 183 1.84 -0.76 -16.09
C LEU A 183 2.44 -0.14 -14.82
N MET A 184 1.99 1.06 -14.40
CA MET A 184 2.70 1.85 -13.39
C MET A 184 1.88 2.23 -12.14
N ARG A 185 0.58 1.90 -12.03
CA ARG A 185 -0.26 2.32 -10.90
C ARG A 185 0.29 1.84 -9.55
N ASN A 186 0.62 0.56 -9.44
CA ASN A 186 1.27 0.02 -8.24
C ASN A 186 2.59 0.73 -7.94
N TYR A 187 3.43 0.91 -8.96
CA TYR A 187 4.73 1.57 -8.84
C TYR A 187 4.61 3.01 -8.34
N LEU A 188 3.73 3.81 -8.97
CA LEU A 188 3.47 5.19 -8.55
C LEU A 188 3.03 5.26 -7.08
N VAL A 189 2.02 4.46 -6.71
CA VAL A 189 1.48 4.52 -5.34
C VAL A 189 2.49 4.01 -4.31
N TYR A 190 3.29 2.98 -4.63
CA TYR A 190 4.34 2.52 -3.72
C TYR A 190 5.46 3.56 -3.55
N CYS A 191 5.83 4.27 -4.62
CA CYS A 191 6.82 5.34 -4.54
C CYS A 191 6.30 6.55 -3.74
N VAL A 192 5.07 6.98 -3.98
CA VAL A 192 4.42 8.05 -3.20
C VAL A 192 4.26 7.62 -1.74
N GLY A 193 3.74 6.42 -1.50
CA GLY A 193 3.56 5.87 -0.17
C GLY A 193 4.86 5.72 0.61
N GLY A 194 5.96 5.39 -0.06
CA GLY A 194 7.29 5.29 0.55
C GLY A 194 7.82 6.59 1.14
N GLN A 195 7.25 7.73 0.74
CA GLN A 195 7.56 9.04 1.34
C GLN A 195 6.68 9.40 2.55
N ILE A 196 5.63 8.61 2.80
CA ILE A 196 4.61 8.90 3.82
C ILE A 196 4.64 7.85 4.93
N PHE A 197 4.64 6.58 4.54
CA PHE A 197 4.56 5.45 5.48
C PHE A 197 5.96 5.01 5.92
N PRO A 198 6.11 4.48 7.14
CA PRO A 198 7.37 3.91 7.60
C PRO A 198 7.91 2.80 6.68
N TYR A 199 7.00 2.05 6.07
CA TYR A 199 7.29 1.05 5.07
C TYR A 199 6.18 1.01 4.03
N THR A 200 6.58 0.87 2.78
CA THR A 200 5.74 0.50 1.63
C THR A 200 6.58 -0.44 0.77
N PRO A 201 6.04 -1.49 0.15
CA PRO A 201 6.82 -2.39 -0.68
C PRO A 201 7.63 -1.63 -1.72
N GLU A 202 8.90 -1.95 -1.82
CA GLU A 202 9.72 -1.49 -2.94
C GLU A 202 9.41 -2.34 -4.17
N ALA A 203 9.45 -1.73 -5.34
CA ALA A 203 9.14 -2.38 -6.59
C ALA A 203 10.05 -1.86 -7.71
N LYS A 204 10.51 -2.76 -8.58
CA LYS A 204 11.36 -2.46 -9.73
C LYS A 204 10.77 -3.08 -10.99
N PHE A 205 10.74 -2.33 -12.07
CA PHE A 205 10.34 -2.88 -13.37
C PHE A 205 11.36 -3.88 -13.88
N CYS A 206 10.88 -4.93 -14.50
CA CYS A 206 11.67 -5.93 -15.19
C CYS A 206 10.87 -6.52 -16.37
N GLU A 207 11.55 -7.10 -17.32
CA GLU A 207 10.91 -7.96 -18.32
C GLU A 207 11.13 -9.43 -17.96
N VAL A 208 10.14 -10.27 -18.26
CA VAL A 208 10.15 -11.68 -17.89
C VAL A 208 9.99 -12.56 -19.13
N VAL A 209 10.84 -13.56 -19.21
CA VAL A 209 10.83 -14.59 -20.24
C VAL A 209 10.72 -15.96 -19.58
N MET A 210 9.83 -16.82 -20.07
CA MET A 210 9.75 -18.23 -19.69
C MET A 210 10.57 -19.07 -20.69
N LYS A 211 11.47 -19.88 -20.16
CA LYS A 211 12.22 -20.84 -20.99
C LYS A 211 11.46 -22.16 -21.05
N GLU A 212 11.24 -22.67 -22.25
CA GLU A 212 10.55 -23.91 -22.55
C GLU A 212 11.43 -24.79 -23.46
N GLY A 213 12.27 -25.64 -22.87
CA GLY A 213 13.29 -26.40 -23.59
C GLY A 213 14.32 -25.47 -24.23
N ASP A 214 14.39 -25.45 -25.57
CA ASP A 214 15.29 -24.56 -26.35
C ASP A 214 14.61 -23.25 -26.79
N SER A 215 13.31 -23.09 -26.50
CA SER A 215 12.51 -21.91 -26.87
C SER A 215 12.35 -20.96 -25.70
N TYR A 216 12.05 -19.71 -26.02
CA TYR A 216 11.80 -18.65 -25.04
C TYR A 216 10.48 -17.96 -25.34
N ASN A 217 9.65 -17.82 -24.31
CA ASN A 217 8.34 -17.17 -24.40
C ASN A 217 8.34 -15.90 -23.56
N TYR A 218 8.17 -14.76 -24.19
CA TYR A 218 8.10 -13.46 -23.52
C TYR A 218 6.78 -13.33 -22.75
N LEU A 219 6.87 -13.09 -21.46
CA LEU A 219 5.72 -12.95 -20.57
C LEU A 219 5.28 -11.49 -20.39
N GLY A 220 6.17 -10.53 -20.63
CA GLY A 220 5.84 -9.11 -20.53
C GLY A 220 6.67 -8.33 -19.54
N VAL A 221 6.23 -7.10 -19.28
CA VAL A 221 6.73 -6.23 -18.21
C VAL A 221 6.08 -6.63 -16.89
N TYR A 222 6.88 -6.73 -15.85
CA TYR A 222 6.47 -7.01 -14.47
C TYR A 222 7.07 -6.01 -13.50
N LEU A 223 6.48 -5.90 -12.34
CA LEU A 223 7.10 -5.29 -11.17
C LEU A 223 7.64 -6.41 -10.27
N LEU A 224 8.96 -6.52 -10.14
CA LEU A 224 9.55 -7.26 -9.03
C LEU A 224 9.25 -6.48 -7.76
N THR A 225 8.51 -7.07 -6.83
CA THR A 225 7.95 -6.40 -5.66
C THR A 225 8.26 -7.19 -4.40
N GLU A 226 8.59 -6.49 -3.34
CA GLU A 226 8.71 -7.05 -2.00
C GLU A 226 7.37 -7.62 -1.52
N THR A 227 7.42 -8.74 -0.80
CA THR A 227 6.23 -9.28 -0.11
C THR A 227 5.97 -8.53 1.20
N VAL A 228 4.71 -8.34 1.55
CA VAL A 228 4.34 -7.78 2.87
C VAL A 228 4.47 -8.85 3.93
N LYS A 229 5.54 -8.79 4.69
CA LYS A 229 5.81 -9.70 5.81
C LYS A 229 6.58 -9.00 6.93
N LYS A 230 6.64 -9.64 8.11
CA LYS A 230 7.52 -9.20 9.19
C LYS A 230 8.97 -9.55 8.80
N ALA A 231 9.77 -8.54 8.56
CA ALA A 231 11.21 -8.64 8.33
C ALA A 231 11.90 -7.30 8.61
N GLU A 232 13.21 -7.31 8.82
CA GLU A 232 14.05 -6.11 8.79
C GLU A 232 13.93 -5.47 7.40
N GLY A 233 13.83 -4.15 7.31
CA GLY A 233 13.62 -3.43 6.05
C GLY A 233 12.20 -3.51 5.44
N ARG A 234 11.29 -4.30 6.02
CA ARG A 234 9.87 -4.41 5.63
C ARG A 234 8.97 -3.99 6.78
N VAL A 235 7.99 -4.81 7.19
CA VAL A 235 7.24 -4.54 8.42
C VAL A 235 8.12 -4.91 9.60
N ASP A 236 8.93 -3.97 10.05
CA ASP A 236 9.93 -4.18 11.10
C ASP A 236 9.29 -3.97 12.48
N ILE A 237 8.73 -5.05 13.01
CA ILE A 237 8.14 -5.13 14.35
C ILE A 237 8.90 -6.14 15.21
N GLU A 238 8.87 -5.95 16.53
CA GLU A 238 9.52 -6.86 17.46
C GLU A 238 9.10 -8.31 17.25
N THR A 239 10.06 -9.22 17.45
CA THR A 239 9.76 -10.66 17.41
C THR A 239 8.89 -11.01 18.61
N PHE A 240 7.73 -11.60 18.33
CA PHE A 240 6.80 -12.10 19.34
C PHE A 240 7.45 -13.17 20.21
N LYS A 241 7.16 -13.12 21.51
CA LYS A 241 7.47 -14.16 22.48
C LYS A 241 6.20 -14.55 23.23
N GLU A 242 5.98 -15.84 23.37
CA GLU A 242 4.74 -16.42 23.90
C GLU A 242 4.32 -15.82 25.27
N ASN A 243 5.29 -15.49 26.10
CA ASN A 243 5.07 -14.91 27.43
C ASN A 243 5.00 -13.38 27.47
N ASP A 244 5.06 -12.71 26.32
CA ASP A 244 5.00 -11.27 26.25
C ASP A 244 3.61 -10.76 26.66
N ARG A 245 3.61 -9.72 27.46
CA ARG A 245 2.37 -9.09 27.93
C ARG A 245 1.60 -8.39 26.80
N ALA A 246 2.32 -7.86 25.82
CA ALA A 246 1.78 -7.26 24.62
C ALA A 246 2.33 -8.01 23.40
N LEU A 247 1.48 -8.21 22.39
CA LEU A 247 1.85 -8.96 21.19
C LEU A 247 2.24 -8.03 20.06
N SER A 248 3.27 -8.46 19.32
CA SER A 248 3.52 -7.94 17.97
C SER A 248 2.84 -8.86 16.96
N TYR A 249 2.14 -8.28 16.00
CA TYR A 249 1.46 -9.05 14.95
C TYR A 249 1.29 -8.25 13.66
N LEU A 250 1.19 -8.98 12.55
CA LEU A 250 0.82 -8.47 11.23
C LEU A 250 -0.40 -9.25 10.75
N ILE A 251 -1.44 -8.56 10.35
CA ILE A 251 -2.70 -9.12 9.87
C ILE A 251 -3.11 -8.46 8.55
N CYS A 252 -3.95 -9.14 7.80
CA CYS A 252 -4.50 -8.62 6.56
C CYS A 252 -6.02 -8.81 6.55
N ARG A 253 -6.76 -7.73 6.28
CA ARG A 253 -8.19 -7.81 6.00
C ARG A 253 -8.39 -8.12 4.52
N ASP A 254 -9.15 -9.18 4.24
CA ASP A 254 -9.41 -9.64 2.88
C ASP A 254 -10.69 -10.52 2.86
N ARG A 255 -10.93 -11.18 1.74
CA ARG A 255 -11.95 -12.21 1.59
C ARG A 255 -11.64 -13.39 2.51
N TYR A 256 -12.70 -14.11 2.93
CA TYR A 256 -12.50 -15.31 3.73
C TYR A 256 -11.64 -16.33 2.98
N ASN A 257 -10.63 -16.86 3.66
CA ASN A 257 -9.70 -17.82 3.08
C ASN A 257 -9.52 -19.02 4.03
N TYR A 258 -10.03 -20.19 3.64
CA TYR A 258 -9.94 -21.43 4.42
C TYR A 258 -8.51 -21.98 4.60
N THR A 259 -7.52 -21.39 3.94
CA THR A 259 -6.17 -21.93 3.87
C THR A 259 -5.17 -21.21 4.74
N VAL A 260 -5.62 -20.20 5.48
CA VAL A 260 -4.80 -19.40 6.38
C VAL A 260 -5.56 -19.20 7.70
N PRO A 261 -4.85 -18.96 8.81
CA PRO A 261 -5.52 -18.68 10.07
C PRO A 261 -6.37 -17.41 9.98
N MET A 262 -7.68 -17.59 10.11
CA MET A 262 -8.66 -16.50 10.12
C MET A 262 -9.00 -16.12 11.57
N LEU A 263 -9.18 -14.82 11.82
CA LEU A 263 -9.57 -14.28 13.11
C LEU A 263 -11.09 -14.08 13.17
N SER A 264 -11.68 -14.39 14.32
CA SER A 264 -13.06 -14.08 14.66
C SER A 264 -13.06 -12.80 15.53
N THR A 265 -13.66 -11.73 15.02
CA THR A 265 -13.74 -10.45 15.74
C THR A 265 -15.19 -10.09 16.03
N TRP A 266 -15.40 -9.19 16.99
CA TRP A 266 -16.74 -8.77 17.36
C TRP A 266 -17.58 -8.27 16.17
N ALA A 267 -17.00 -7.50 15.25
CA ALA A 267 -17.72 -6.98 14.09
C ALA A 267 -17.98 -8.05 13.03
N SER A 268 -17.06 -9.00 12.83
CA SER A 268 -17.27 -10.12 11.92
C SER A 268 -18.35 -11.06 12.43
N ASP A 269 -18.34 -11.39 13.71
CA ASP A 269 -19.31 -12.28 14.34
C ASP A 269 -20.71 -11.66 14.39
N SER A 270 -20.76 -10.34 14.58
CA SER A 270 -22.00 -9.57 14.59
C SER A 270 -22.51 -9.20 13.18
N GLN A 271 -21.79 -9.58 12.12
CA GLN A 271 -22.09 -9.23 10.73
C GLN A 271 -22.25 -7.73 10.48
N ILE A 272 -21.52 -6.92 11.25
CA ILE A 272 -21.56 -5.45 11.16
C ILE A 272 -20.61 -4.96 10.07
N CYS A 273 -19.49 -5.67 9.87
CA CYS A 273 -18.45 -5.30 8.94
C CYS A 273 -18.13 -6.47 8.00
N TYR A 274 -17.96 -6.17 6.73
CA TYR A 274 -17.47 -7.13 5.74
C TYR A 274 -15.94 -7.15 5.74
N GLY A 275 -15.37 -8.27 5.27
CA GLY A 275 -13.94 -8.53 5.28
C GLY A 275 -13.49 -9.24 6.55
N TYR A 276 -12.53 -10.12 6.38
CA TYR A 276 -12.06 -11.02 7.43
C TYR A 276 -10.58 -10.79 7.63
N PHE A 277 -10.13 -10.83 8.88
CA PHE A 277 -8.71 -10.76 9.18
C PHE A 277 -8.05 -12.13 9.10
N SER A 278 -6.93 -12.19 8.39
CA SER A 278 -6.00 -13.32 8.41
C SER A 278 -4.69 -12.93 9.08
N VAL A 279 -4.09 -13.86 9.82
CA VAL A 279 -2.78 -13.64 10.45
C VAL A 279 -1.67 -13.86 9.43
N LYS A 280 -0.74 -12.91 9.33
CA LYS A 280 0.49 -13.01 8.53
C LYS A 280 1.72 -13.21 9.42
N TYR A 281 1.67 -12.67 10.63
CA TYR A 281 2.65 -12.88 11.68
C TYR A 281 1.95 -12.82 13.04
N PRO A 282 2.27 -13.71 13.99
CA PRO A 282 3.28 -14.78 13.92
C PRO A 282 2.98 -15.84 12.83
N LYS A 283 3.99 -16.65 12.47
CA LYS A 283 3.82 -17.76 11.53
C LYS A 283 2.78 -18.75 12.06
N GLU A 284 2.09 -19.45 11.17
CA GLU A 284 1.03 -20.42 11.55
C GLU A 284 1.53 -21.47 12.56
N THR A 285 2.80 -21.88 12.44
CA THR A 285 3.42 -22.84 13.37
C THR A 285 3.66 -22.28 14.78
N GLU A 286 3.62 -20.97 14.94
CA GLU A 286 3.81 -20.26 16.22
C GLU A 286 2.49 -19.72 16.78
N LEU A 287 1.42 -19.72 15.96
CA LEU A 287 0.12 -19.19 16.29
C LEU A 287 -0.70 -20.21 17.10
N THR A 288 -0.55 -20.18 18.42
CA THR A 288 -1.40 -20.98 19.31
C THR A 288 -2.80 -20.38 19.42
N GLU A 289 -3.80 -21.18 19.84
CA GLU A 289 -5.17 -20.69 20.09
C GLU A 289 -5.19 -19.55 21.16
N GLU A 290 -4.27 -19.58 22.11
CA GLU A 290 -4.16 -18.51 23.13
C GLU A 290 -3.70 -17.20 22.47
N ILE A 291 -2.68 -17.24 21.64
CA ILE A 291 -2.16 -16.07 20.92
C ILE A 291 -3.21 -15.51 19.97
N LYS A 292 -3.84 -16.41 19.20
CA LYS A 292 -4.94 -16.07 18.32
C LYS A 292 -6.07 -15.37 19.06
N GLY A 293 -6.53 -15.96 20.18
CA GLY A 293 -7.59 -15.38 21.01
C GLY A 293 -7.24 -14.00 21.56
N ARG A 294 -5.98 -13.74 21.93
CA ARG A 294 -5.52 -12.43 22.37
C ARG A 294 -5.57 -11.38 21.25
N ILE A 295 -5.19 -11.74 20.03
CA ILE A 295 -5.30 -10.83 18.87
C ILE A 295 -6.78 -10.53 18.59
N GLU A 296 -7.65 -11.55 18.61
CA GLU A 296 -9.10 -11.42 18.43
C GLU A 296 -9.73 -10.49 19.50
N GLU A 297 -9.32 -10.60 20.76
CA GLU A 297 -9.78 -9.74 21.85
C GLU A 297 -9.34 -8.28 21.68
N GLU A 298 -8.08 -8.04 21.26
CA GLU A 298 -7.59 -6.69 20.98
C GLU A 298 -8.37 -6.05 19.83
N LEU A 299 -8.56 -6.74 18.71
CA LEU A 299 -9.32 -6.24 17.56
C LEU A 299 -10.79 -6.02 17.91
N SER A 300 -11.40 -6.96 18.62
CA SER A 300 -12.78 -6.83 19.09
C SER A 300 -12.96 -5.61 20.00
N THR A 301 -11.97 -5.30 20.84
CA THR A 301 -11.98 -4.10 21.67
C THR A 301 -11.95 -2.83 20.81
N VAL A 302 -11.08 -2.78 19.80
CA VAL A 302 -11.03 -1.67 18.83
C VAL A 302 -12.38 -1.49 18.15
N GLU A 303 -12.97 -2.58 17.66
CA GLU A 303 -14.26 -2.54 16.96
C GLU A 303 -15.40 -2.09 17.88
N GLN A 304 -15.49 -2.60 19.10
CA GLN A 304 -16.50 -2.17 20.07
C GLN A 304 -16.39 -0.68 20.42
N VAL A 305 -15.17 -0.14 20.47
CA VAL A 305 -14.94 1.29 20.69
C VAL A 305 -15.39 2.08 19.47
N LEU A 306 -14.98 1.70 18.25
CA LEU A 306 -15.32 2.40 17.02
C LEU A 306 -16.83 2.39 16.72
N TYR A 307 -17.50 1.30 17.04
CA TYR A 307 -18.94 1.13 16.79
C TYR A 307 -19.81 1.52 17.99
N SER A 308 -19.23 2.14 19.02
CA SER A 308 -19.98 2.59 20.19
C SER A 308 -20.90 3.77 19.86
N ASP A 309 -22.14 3.69 20.36
CA ASP A 309 -23.07 4.82 20.33
C ASP A 309 -22.72 5.91 21.34
N ASP A 310 -21.97 5.58 22.38
CA ASP A 310 -21.47 6.54 23.38
C ASP A 310 -20.22 7.24 22.84
N MET A 311 -20.36 8.54 22.54
CA MET A 311 -19.26 9.37 22.02
C MET A 311 -18.08 9.46 22.99
N SER A 312 -18.29 9.30 24.28
CA SER A 312 -17.18 9.31 25.26
C SER A 312 -16.34 8.03 25.17
N VAL A 313 -16.98 6.89 24.86
CA VAL A 313 -16.30 5.62 24.55
C VAL A 313 -15.68 5.68 23.16
N PHE A 314 -16.45 6.06 22.14
CA PHE A 314 -15.99 6.16 20.76
C PHE A 314 -14.67 6.95 20.65
N ARG A 315 -14.60 8.15 21.21
CA ARG A 315 -13.41 9.01 21.15
C ARG A 315 -12.14 8.40 21.78
N THR A 316 -12.28 7.30 22.52
CA THR A 316 -11.11 6.59 23.05
C THR A 316 -10.37 5.76 22.00
N TYR A 317 -10.89 5.64 20.77
CA TYR A 317 -10.22 4.93 19.67
C TYR A 317 -8.76 5.37 19.49
N SER A 318 -8.46 6.64 19.74
CA SER A 318 -7.11 7.20 19.66
C SER A 318 -6.12 6.61 20.70
N GLN A 319 -6.60 5.84 21.66
CA GLN A 319 -5.74 5.10 22.60
C GLN A 319 -5.27 3.78 21.99
N TYR A 320 -6.01 3.23 21.04
CA TYR A 320 -5.79 1.94 20.41
C TYR A 320 -5.17 2.05 19.02
N LEU A 321 -5.61 3.04 18.22
CA LEU A 321 -5.17 3.25 16.85
C LEU A 321 -4.07 4.30 16.78
N ASP A 322 -3.09 4.08 15.91
CA ASP A 322 -2.21 5.12 15.43
C ASP A 322 -2.96 5.98 14.42
N VAL A 323 -3.62 7.02 14.94
CA VAL A 323 -4.55 7.85 14.17
C VAL A 323 -3.89 8.47 12.94
N ASP A 324 -2.62 8.82 13.03
CA ASP A 324 -1.92 9.48 11.92
C ASP A 324 -1.70 8.51 10.74
N SER A 325 -1.43 7.23 11.02
CA SER A 325 -1.40 6.20 9.96
C SER A 325 -2.76 6.03 9.27
N PHE A 326 -3.85 6.09 10.02
CA PHE A 326 -5.20 6.01 9.43
C PHE A 326 -5.55 7.26 8.61
N VAL A 327 -5.06 8.43 9.01
CA VAL A 327 -5.21 9.67 8.24
C VAL A 327 -4.45 9.57 6.91
N ASP A 328 -3.19 9.17 6.95
CA ASP A 328 -2.38 8.99 5.74
C ASP A 328 -2.98 7.94 4.80
N TYR A 329 -3.45 6.81 5.37
CA TYR A 329 -4.08 5.74 4.61
C TYR A 329 -5.39 6.21 3.95
N PHE A 330 -6.22 6.99 4.65
CA PHE A 330 -7.42 7.58 4.09
C PHE A 330 -7.08 8.50 2.91
N VAL A 331 -6.16 9.44 3.11
CA VAL A 331 -5.81 10.43 2.09
C VAL A 331 -5.29 9.76 0.81
N ILE A 332 -4.40 8.78 0.93
CA ILE A 332 -3.84 8.09 -0.23
C ILE A 332 -4.90 7.25 -0.96
N ASN A 333 -5.73 6.51 -0.22
CA ASN A 333 -6.74 5.67 -0.85
C ASN A 333 -7.91 6.46 -1.44
N GLU A 334 -8.26 7.61 -0.88
CA GLU A 334 -9.22 8.52 -1.48
C GLU A 334 -8.63 9.17 -2.73
N TYR A 335 -7.39 9.71 -2.64
CA TYR A 335 -6.73 10.40 -3.75
C TYR A 335 -6.53 9.50 -4.98
N PHE A 336 -6.15 8.25 -4.77
CA PHE A 336 -5.97 7.27 -5.82
C PHE A 336 -7.22 6.40 -6.08
N GLU A 337 -8.37 6.73 -5.48
CA GLU A 337 -9.63 6.01 -5.65
C GLU A 337 -9.48 4.48 -5.58
N ASN A 338 -8.80 3.97 -4.54
CA ASN A 338 -8.66 2.54 -4.36
C ASN A 338 -9.89 1.94 -3.68
N TYR A 339 -10.80 1.39 -4.46
CA TYR A 339 -12.08 0.88 -4.00
C TYR A 339 -12.02 -0.38 -3.15
N ASP A 340 -10.97 -1.15 -3.29
CA ASP A 340 -10.78 -2.40 -2.54
C ASP A 340 -10.12 -2.15 -1.18
N ALA A 341 -9.33 -1.10 -1.05
CA ALA A 341 -8.66 -0.76 0.20
C ALA A 341 -9.65 -0.52 1.35
N GLY A 342 -9.23 -0.87 2.55
CA GLY A 342 -10.10 -0.88 3.74
C GLY A 342 -10.90 -2.16 3.92
N LEU A 343 -11.26 -2.84 2.82
CA LEU A 343 -12.06 -4.07 2.82
C LEU A 343 -11.25 -5.29 2.36
N HIS A 344 -10.41 -5.13 1.33
CA HIS A 344 -9.57 -6.17 0.76
C HIS A 344 -8.12 -5.73 0.72
N SER A 345 -7.19 -6.67 0.70
CA SER A 345 -5.75 -6.42 0.58
C SER A 345 -5.21 -5.34 1.54
N THR A 346 -5.85 -5.19 2.71
CA THR A 346 -5.56 -4.14 3.69
C THR A 346 -4.81 -4.71 4.87
N TYR A 347 -3.59 -4.22 5.07
CA TYR A 347 -2.71 -4.69 6.13
C TYR A 347 -2.80 -3.80 7.37
N TYR A 348 -2.63 -4.44 8.52
CA TYR A 348 -2.51 -3.79 9.82
C TYR A 348 -1.41 -4.49 10.60
N TYR A 349 -0.65 -3.72 11.35
CA TYR A 349 0.37 -4.29 12.22
C TYR A 349 0.40 -3.59 13.58
N LYS A 350 0.88 -4.31 14.56
CA LYS A 350 1.12 -3.77 15.89
C LYS A 350 2.49 -4.21 16.37
N ASP A 351 3.28 -3.27 16.84
CA ASP A 351 4.57 -3.52 17.44
C ASP A 351 4.45 -3.48 18.97
N SER A 352 4.43 -4.66 19.57
CA SER A 352 4.41 -4.84 21.02
C SER A 352 3.40 -3.91 21.74
N ALA A 353 3.87 -3.01 22.61
CA ALA A 353 3.05 -2.08 23.35
C ALA A 353 2.59 -0.84 22.56
N ARG A 354 2.89 -0.76 21.27
CA ARG A 354 2.45 0.34 20.41
C ARG A 354 0.97 0.18 20.00
N LYS A 355 0.45 1.20 19.35
CA LYS A 355 -0.92 1.21 18.82
C LYS A 355 -1.00 0.43 17.52
N LEU A 356 -2.20 -0.01 17.19
CA LEU A 356 -2.48 -0.65 15.91
C LEU A 356 -2.30 0.37 14.79
N THR A 357 -1.43 0.06 13.85
CA THR A 357 -1.09 0.86 12.67
C THR A 357 -1.69 0.22 11.43
N ILE A 358 -2.24 1.02 10.51
CA ILE A 358 -2.72 0.57 9.22
C ILE A 358 -1.63 0.79 8.16
N GLY A 359 -1.44 -0.17 7.27
CA GLY A 359 -0.39 -0.24 6.26
C GLY A 359 0.38 -1.56 6.35
N PRO A 360 1.33 -1.78 5.43
CA PRO A 360 1.69 -0.94 4.29
C PRO A 360 0.62 -0.89 3.19
N LEU A 361 0.82 -0.02 2.20
CA LEU A 361 -0.01 0.04 1.00
C LEU A 361 0.20 -1.22 0.15
N TRP A 362 -0.89 -1.71 -0.47
CA TRP A 362 -0.86 -2.90 -1.31
C TRP A 362 -2.03 -2.90 -2.29
N ASP A 363 -1.79 -3.38 -3.55
CA ASP A 363 -2.84 -3.72 -4.52
C ASP A 363 -3.56 -2.49 -5.10
N TYR A 364 -2.85 -1.70 -5.93
CA TYR A 364 -3.36 -0.46 -6.53
C TYR A 364 -3.57 -0.55 -8.05
N ASP A 365 -3.42 -1.72 -8.66
CA ASP A 365 -3.58 -1.89 -10.10
C ASP A 365 -5.00 -1.59 -10.60
N ASN A 366 -5.99 -1.64 -9.71
CA ASN A 366 -7.40 -1.38 -9.99
C ASN A 366 -7.86 0.06 -9.67
N CYS A 367 -6.97 0.94 -9.23
CA CYS A 367 -7.30 2.29 -8.79
C CYS A 367 -7.56 3.26 -9.96
N LEU A 368 -8.12 4.45 -9.67
CA LEU A 368 -8.30 5.57 -10.58
C LEU A 368 -9.04 5.20 -11.88
N ASP A 369 -10.32 4.90 -11.76
CA ASP A 369 -11.18 4.60 -12.92
C ASP A 369 -10.65 3.46 -13.81
N ASN A 370 -9.81 2.58 -13.25
CA ASN A 370 -9.22 1.48 -14.01
C ASN A 370 -10.12 0.25 -14.02
N TYR A 371 -10.43 -0.30 -12.84
CA TYR A 371 -11.24 -1.50 -12.72
C TYR A 371 -12.75 -1.18 -12.69
N ARG A 372 -13.13 -0.09 -12.04
CA ARG A 372 -14.52 0.43 -11.99
C ARG A 372 -14.64 1.63 -12.92
N GLU A 373 -14.59 1.36 -14.21
CA GLU A 373 -14.61 2.39 -15.25
C GLU A 373 -15.82 3.32 -15.12
N GLY A 374 -15.57 4.63 -15.22
CA GLY A 374 -16.59 5.68 -15.19
C GLY A 374 -16.85 6.31 -13.83
N LEU A 375 -16.36 5.74 -12.72
CA LEU A 375 -16.62 6.31 -11.38
C LEU A 375 -15.81 7.57 -11.10
N ALA A 376 -14.56 7.66 -11.55
CA ALA A 376 -13.72 8.83 -11.36
C ALA A 376 -14.26 10.12 -12.01
N ASN A 377 -15.19 10.00 -12.93
CA ASN A 377 -15.87 11.14 -13.53
C ASN A 377 -17.07 11.64 -12.72
N SER A 378 -17.35 11.05 -11.57
CA SER A 378 -18.43 11.47 -10.68
C SER A 378 -17.89 12.37 -9.57
N GLU A 379 -18.67 13.32 -9.13
CA GLU A 379 -18.45 14.11 -7.91
C GLU A 379 -18.66 13.21 -6.68
N TYR A 380 -17.71 12.33 -6.39
CA TYR A 380 -17.90 11.16 -5.55
C TYR A 380 -16.65 10.88 -4.70
N THR A 381 -16.84 10.42 -3.47
CA THR A 381 -15.78 9.83 -2.63
C THR A 381 -15.78 8.31 -2.76
N SER A 382 -14.60 7.72 -2.90
CA SER A 382 -14.44 6.27 -3.04
C SER A 382 -14.29 5.55 -1.70
N PHE A 383 -13.80 6.25 -0.67
CA PHE A 383 -13.29 5.63 0.53
C PHE A 383 -14.12 5.84 1.81
N VAL A 384 -15.08 6.78 1.83
CA VAL A 384 -15.88 7.14 3.03
C VAL A 384 -16.69 5.99 3.64
N GLY A 385 -17.09 5.01 2.84
CA GLY A 385 -17.89 3.85 3.27
C GLY A 385 -17.07 2.65 3.73
N GLN A 386 -15.74 2.75 3.74
CA GLN A 386 -14.89 1.62 4.07
C GLN A 386 -14.94 1.27 5.57
N PRO A 387 -14.82 -0.02 5.92
CA PRO A 387 -14.87 -0.47 7.31
C PRO A 387 -13.91 0.31 8.21
N TRP A 388 -14.38 0.65 9.41
CA TRP A 388 -13.76 1.50 10.42
C TRP A 388 -13.68 2.98 10.03
N PHE A 389 -13.38 3.31 8.75
CA PHE A 389 -13.31 4.71 8.29
C PHE A 389 -14.67 5.39 8.33
N GLU A 390 -15.77 4.68 8.01
CA GLU A 390 -17.13 5.17 8.17
C GLU A 390 -17.46 5.63 9.60
N LYS A 391 -16.75 5.07 10.59
CA LYS A 391 -16.87 5.47 12.00
C LYS A 391 -15.90 6.59 12.35
N LEU A 392 -14.64 6.49 11.92
CA LEU A 392 -13.64 7.52 12.18
C LEU A 392 -14.06 8.88 11.64
N LEU A 393 -14.74 8.93 10.49
CA LEU A 393 -15.30 10.16 9.89
C LEU A 393 -16.41 10.80 10.74
N GLN A 394 -16.94 10.11 11.73
CA GLN A 394 -17.89 10.70 12.68
C GLN A 394 -17.21 11.62 13.71
N ASP A 395 -15.88 11.56 13.85
CA ASP A 395 -15.11 12.46 14.73
C ASP A 395 -14.63 13.69 13.94
N PRO A 396 -15.07 14.90 14.30
CA PRO A 396 -14.61 16.13 13.66
C PRO A 396 -13.08 16.32 13.75
N VAL A 397 -12.43 15.74 14.78
CA VAL A 397 -10.98 15.82 14.93
C VAL A 397 -10.28 14.96 13.87
N PHE A 398 -10.83 13.79 13.55
CA PHE A 398 -10.31 12.95 12.47
C PHE A 398 -10.49 13.61 11.11
N VAL A 399 -11.68 14.14 10.83
CA VAL A 399 -11.96 14.88 9.58
C VAL A 399 -11.02 16.06 9.38
N ASP A 400 -10.81 16.88 10.43
CA ASP A 400 -9.89 18.02 10.37
C ASP A 400 -8.44 17.56 10.07
N LYS A 401 -7.98 16.45 10.69
CA LYS A 401 -6.67 15.87 10.41
C LYS A 401 -6.54 15.40 8.95
N VAL A 402 -7.54 14.69 8.42
CA VAL A 402 -7.57 14.22 7.03
C VAL A 402 -7.45 15.40 6.06
N CYS A 403 -8.28 16.43 6.24
CA CYS A 403 -8.28 17.57 5.33
C CYS A 403 -6.95 18.34 5.37
N ARG A 404 -6.39 18.59 6.56
CA ARG A 404 -5.08 19.24 6.68
C ARG A 404 -3.98 18.41 6.05
N ARG A 405 -3.99 17.10 6.28
CA ARG A 405 -2.98 16.22 5.71
C ARG A 405 -3.05 16.18 4.19
N TYR A 406 -4.26 16.11 3.64
CA TYR A 406 -4.45 16.26 2.20
C TYR A 406 -3.88 17.57 1.67
N GLU A 407 -4.22 18.71 2.29
CA GLU A 407 -3.69 20.02 1.89
C GLU A 407 -2.15 20.12 1.95
N GLU A 408 -1.50 19.43 2.90
CA GLU A 408 -0.04 19.36 3.00
C GLU A 408 0.54 18.57 1.83
N LEU A 409 0.03 17.35 1.59
CA LEU A 409 0.50 16.47 0.54
C LEU A 409 0.20 17.03 -0.85
N ARG A 410 -0.94 17.71 -1.02
CA ARG A 410 -1.35 18.37 -2.28
C ARG A 410 -0.39 19.46 -2.72
N LYS A 411 0.33 20.08 -1.78
CA LYS A 411 1.39 21.09 -2.07
C LYS A 411 2.73 20.47 -2.46
N THR A 412 2.88 19.16 -2.33
CA THR A 412 4.15 18.45 -2.54
C THR A 412 3.95 17.21 -3.42
N ILE A 413 3.97 16.02 -2.84
CA ILE A 413 3.99 14.74 -3.56
C ILE A 413 2.66 14.35 -4.23
N LEU A 414 1.55 15.00 -3.88
CA LEU A 414 0.26 14.86 -4.56
C LEU A 414 -0.07 16.07 -5.45
N SER A 415 0.88 16.98 -5.71
CA SER A 415 0.66 18.08 -6.64
C SER A 415 0.54 17.56 -8.09
N ASP A 416 -0.25 18.25 -8.90
CA ASP A 416 -0.42 17.88 -10.31
C ASP A 416 0.94 17.77 -11.02
N ALA A 417 1.81 18.76 -10.81
CA ALA A 417 3.12 18.77 -11.44
C ALA A 417 3.99 17.57 -11.03
N TYR A 418 3.95 17.17 -9.75
CA TYR A 418 4.71 16.00 -9.29
C TYR A 418 4.19 14.71 -9.92
N ILE A 419 2.87 14.50 -9.88
CA ILE A 419 2.24 13.28 -10.41
C ILE A 419 2.39 13.19 -11.93
N GLU A 420 2.17 14.28 -12.67
CA GLU A 420 2.36 14.33 -14.12
C GLU A 420 3.81 14.01 -14.51
N THR A 421 4.78 14.66 -13.84
CA THR A 421 6.20 14.41 -14.07
C THR A 421 6.55 12.95 -13.80
N PHE A 422 6.08 12.40 -12.67
CA PHE A 422 6.32 10.99 -12.32
C PHE A 422 5.78 10.03 -13.38
N ILE A 423 4.56 10.27 -13.88
CA ILE A 423 3.95 9.43 -14.93
C ILE A 423 4.75 9.52 -16.22
N ASP A 424 5.14 10.74 -16.64
CA ASP A 424 5.89 10.95 -17.88
C ASP A 424 7.27 10.31 -17.82
N GLU A 425 8.03 10.54 -16.77
CA GLU A 425 9.36 9.95 -16.58
C GLU A 425 9.30 8.42 -16.49
N THR A 426 8.26 7.88 -15.81
CA THR A 426 8.07 6.42 -15.76
C THR A 426 7.71 5.85 -17.13
N ALA A 427 6.87 6.54 -17.92
CA ALA A 427 6.53 6.11 -19.27
C ALA A 427 7.75 6.15 -20.20
N ASP A 428 8.55 7.21 -20.11
CA ASP A 428 9.82 7.33 -20.85
C ASP A 428 10.80 6.23 -20.45
N TYR A 429 10.91 5.93 -19.16
CA TYR A 429 11.73 4.83 -18.65
C TYR A 429 11.29 3.46 -19.18
N LEU A 430 9.98 3.17 -19.19
CA LEU A 430 9.45 1.92 -19.75
C LEU A 430 9.68 1.82 -21.27
N GLY A 431 9.52 2.92 -22.00
CA GLY A 431 9.83 3.01 -23.42
C GLY A 431 9.32 1.82 -24.23
N ASN A 432 10.20 1.21 -25.01
CA ASN A 432 9.87 0.07 -25.89
C ASN A 432 9.35 -1.16 -25.15
N ALA A 433 9.67 -1.34 -23.87
CA ALA A 433 9.17 -2.47 -23.08
C ALA A 433 7.64 -2.43 -22.91
N ALA A 434 7.07 -1.23 -22.71
CA ALA A 434 5.62 -1.06 -22.64
C ALA A 434 4.93 -1.44 -23.96
N TYR A 435 5.53 -1.09 -25.10
CA TYR A 435 4.97 -1.47 -26.42
C TYR A 435 5.10 -2.96 -26.70
N ARG A 436 6.22 -3.61 -26.26
CA ARG A 436 6.36 -5.08 -26.36
C ARG A 436 5.31 -5.80 -25.52
N ASP A 437 5.12 -5.37 -24.28
CA ASP A 437 4.09 -5.92 -23.40
C ASP A 437 2.71 -5.78 -24.03
N ARG A 438 2.40 -4.59 -24.56
CA ARG A 438 1.13 -4.32 -25.23
C ARG A 438 0.94 -5.18 -26.47
N SER A 439 1.98 -5.37 -27.27
CA SER A 439 1.93 -6.23 -28.46
C SER A 439 1.65 -7.69 -28.09
N ARG A 440 2.33 -8.19 -27.06
CA ARG A 440 2.15 -9.55 -26.53
C ARG A 440 0.73 -9.81 -26.02
N TRP A 441 0.14 -8.84 -25.31
CA TRP A 441 -1.14 -8.99 -24.63
C TRP A 441 -2.29 -8.20 -25.27
N TYR A 442 -2.13 -7.75 -26.49
CA TYR A 442 -3.08 -6.87 -27.17
C TYR A 442 -4.54 -7.35 -27.10
N GLU A 443 -4.79 -8.61 -27.43
CA GLU A 443 -6.14 -9.17 -27.39
C GLU A 443 -6.71 -9.21 -25.95
N ALA A 444 -5.87 -9.49 -24.97
CA ALA A 444 -6.26 -9.48 -23.56
C ALA A 444 -6.61 -8.06 -23.07
N TYR A 445 -5.81 -7.07 -23.46
CA TYR A 445 -6.11 -5.67 -23.17
C TYR A 445 -7.41 -5.22 -23.84
N GLN A 446 -7.65 -5.60 -25.09
CA GLN A 446 -8.89 -5.29 -25.81
C GLN A 446 -10.12 -5.97 -25.18
N ALA A 447 -9.99 -7.21 -24.73
CA ALA A 447 -11.07 -7.92 -24.05
C ALA A 447 -11.53 -7.18 -22.78
N GLY A 448 -10.56 -6.56 -22.08
CA GLY A 448 -10.79 -5.82 -20.84
C GLY A 448 -11.23 -6.74 -19.69
N TYR A 449 -10.63 -6.51 -18.53
CA TYR A 449 -10.96 -7.23 -17.29
C TYR A 449 -11.56 -6.28 -16.24
N SER A 450 -11.93 -5.08 -16.67
CA SER A 450 -12.66 -4.14 -15.84
C SER A 450 -14.10 -4.61 -15.60
N LEU A 451 -14.71 -4.21 -14.47
CA LEU A 451 -16.13 -4.44 -14.21
C LEU A 451 -17.00 -3.56 -15.13
N LYS A 452 -16.99 -3.86 -16.41
CA LYS A 452 -17.84 -3.20 -17.41
C LYS A 452 -19.34 -3.29 -17.02
N GLU A 453 -19.74 -4.41 -16.43
CA GLU A 453 -21.07 -4.62 -15.86
C GLU A 453 -21.42 -3.61 -14.77
N PHE A 454 -20.40 -3.07 -14.06
CA PHE A 454 -20.62 -2.06 -13.03
C PHE A 454 -21.07 -0.73 -13.64
N ALA A 455 -20.46 -0.31 -14.74
CA ALA A 455 -20.88 0.88 -15.47
C ALA A 455 -22.33 0.75 -15.97
N ASP A 456 -22.69 -0.42 -16.49
CA ASP A 456 -24.05 -0.71 -16.97
C ASP A 456 -25.08 -0.65 -15.84
N VAL A 457 -24.77 -1.19 -14.67
CA VAL A 457 -25.66 -1.18 -13.48
C VAL A 457 -25.91 0.24 -12.98
N TYR A 458 -24.92 1.13 -13.03
CA TYR A 458 -25.03 2.52 -12.58
C TYR A 458 -25.39 3.50 -13.70
N GLY A 459 -25.60 3.01 -14.92
CA GLY A 459 -25.94 3.85 -16.08
C GLY A 459 -24.80 4.78 -16.50
N LEU A 460 -23.56 4.41 -16.19
CA LEU A 460 -22.37 5.19 -16.52
C LEU A 460 -21.95 4.92 -17.97
N THR A 461 -21.56 5.97 -18.68
CA THR A 461 -21.00 5.83 -20.01
C THR A 461 -19.49 5.72 -19.91
N VAL A 462 -18.96 4.54 -20.18
CA VAL A 462 -17.53 4.32 -20.25
C VAL A 462 -17.06 4.61 -21.68
N ASN A 463 -16.27 5.66 -21.82
CA ASN A 463 -15.67 6.02 -23.08
C ASN A 463 -14.16 5.77 -23.01
N ARG A 464 -13.75 4.49 -23.03
CA ARG A 464 -12.37 4.06 -22.96
C ARG A 464 -11.98 3.35 -24.26
N THR A 465 -11.00 3.91 -24.95
CA THR A 465 -10.29 3.21 -26.01
C THR A 465 -9.07 2.53 -25.39
N ARG A 466 -8.82 1.29 -25.81
CA ARG A 466 -7.67 0.50 -25.33
C ARG A 466 -6.64 0.29 -26.46
N ASP A 467 -6.67 1.19 -27.47
CA ASP A 467 -5.91 0.98 -28.70
C ASP A 467 -4.47 1.47 -28.61
N SER A 468 -4.20 2.48 -27.76
CA SER A 468 -2.86 3.08 -27.63
C SER A 468 -2.43 3.21 -26.18
N TYR A 469 -1.11 3.09 -25.98
CA TYR A 469 -0.49 3.29 -24.66
C TYR A 469 -0.57 4.76 -24.25
N GLU A 470 -0.38 5.67 -25.18
CA GLU A 470 -0.43 7.12 -24.97
C GLU A 470 -1.82 7.58 -24.55
N GLU A 471 -2.89 7.02 -25.13
CA GLU A 471 -4.27 7.34 -24.72
C GLU A 471 -4.54 6.87 -23.29
N GLU A 472 -4.02 5.72 -22.88
CA GLU A 472 -4.15 5.25 -21.50
C GLU A 472 -3.34 6.10 -20.52
N LEU A 473 -2.15 6.56 -20.89
CA LEU A 473 -1.37 7.51 -20.07
C LEU A 473 -2.09 8.84 -19.91
N LEU A 474 -2.63 9.39 -21.01
CA LEU A 474 -3.40 10.63 -20.98
C LEU A 474 -4.63 10.47 -20.08
N ARG A 475 -5.39 9.37 -20.26
CA ARG A 475 -6.54 9.04 -19.42
C ARG A 475 -6.16 8.95 -17.95
N PHE A 476 -5.03 8.31 -17.64
CA PHE A 476 -4.55 8.18 -16.27
C PHE A 476 -4.28 9.56 -15.65
N LYS A 477 -3.55 10.44 -16.35
CA LYS A 477 -3.28 11.81 -15.88
C LYS A 477 -4.56 12.62 -15.72
N ASP A 478 -5.44 12.61 -16.72
CA ASP A 478 -6.71 13.32 -16.67
C ASP A 478 -7.57 12.87 -15.49
N THR A 479 -7.62 11.58 -15.21
CA THR A 479 -8.39 11.01 -14.10
C THR A 479 -7.85 11.47 -12.75
N VAL A 480 -6.55 11.39 -12.53
CA VAL A 480 -5.90 11.85 -11.29
C VAL A 480 -6.18 13.33 -11.07
N GLN A 481 -5.95 14.15 -12.10
CA GLN A 481 -6.13 15.60 -12.00
C GLN A 481 -7.59 15.97 -11.73
N MET A 482 -8.51 15.32 -12.41
CA MET A 482 -9.94 15.58 -12.25
C MET A 482 -10.41 15.24 -10.83
N HIS A 483 -10.01 14.09 -10.31
CA HIS A 483 -10.34 13.70 -8.94
C HIS A 483 -9.68 14.60 -7.90
N ALA A 484 -8.40 14.95 -8.08
CA ALA A 484 -7.70 15.89 -7.22
C ALA A 484 -8.37 17.27 -7.17
N ASN A 485 -8.77 17.81 -8.32
CA ASN A 485 -9.52 19.06 -8.39
C ASN A 485 -10.88 18.98 -7.67
N TRP A 486 -11.58 17.85 -7.80
CA TRP A 486 -12.81 17.62 -7.04
C TRP A 486 -12.54 17.58 -5.53
N MET A 487 -11.49 16.88 -5.08
CA MET A 487 -11.11 16.84 -3.66
C MET A 487 -10.73 18.23 -3.13
N ASP A 488 -10.01 19.05 -3.91
CA ASP A 488 -9.60 20.41 -3.51
C ASP A 488 -10.82 21.27 -3.10
N ASP A 489 -11.95 21.12 -3.81
CA ASP A 489 -13.16 21.89 -3.58
C ASP A 489 -14.16 21.21 -2.62
N ASN A 490 -14.19 19.87 -2.59
CA ASN A 490 -15.32 19.12 -2.01
C ASN A 490 -14.94 18.21 -0.84
N LEU A 491 -13.66 17.95 -0.57
CA LEU A 491 -13.28 16.98 0.48
C LEU A 491 -13.84 17.39 1.85
N TYR A 492 -13.55 18.61 2.31
CA TYR A 492 -14.04 19.06 3.61
C TYR A 492 -15.58 19.14 3.72
N PRO A 493 -16.30 19.76 2.77
CA PRO A 493 -17.75 19.75 2.80
C PRO A 493 -18.35 18.34 2.85
N THR A 494 -17.79 17.43 2.09
CA THR A 494 -18.28 16.05 2.01
C THR A 494 -18.01 15.30 3.32
N LEU A 495 -16.77 15.33 3.83
CA LEU A 495 -16.42 14.62 5.04
C LEU A 495 -17.12 15.19 6.29
N SER A 496 -17.34 16.51 6.33
CA SER A 496 -18.05 17.15 7.44
C SER A 496 -19.51 16.71 7.56
N ALA A 497 -20.12 16.22 6.48
CA ALA A 497 -21.48 15.68 6.50
C ALA A 497 -21.61 14.35 7.27
N PHE A 498 -20.51 13.63 7.48
CA PHE A 498 -20.47 12.39 8.27
C PHE A 498 -20.25 12.66 9.76
N VAL A 499 -19.83 13.87 10.13
CA VAL A 499 -19.54 14.22 11.53
C VAL A 499 -20.80 14.09 12.37
N ARG A 500 -20.67 13.35 13.47
CA ARG A 500 -21.76 13.16 14.44
C ARG A 500 -21.86 14.37 15.34
N GLU A 501 -23.02 15.03 15.35
CA GLU A 501 -23.29 16.13 16.28
C GLU A 501 -23.34 15.60 17.71
N ASP A 502 -22.50 16.16 18.56
CA ASP A 502 -22.50 15.85 19.99
C ASP A 502 -23.63 16.66 20.66
N VAL A 503 -24.70 16.01 21.01
CA VAL A 503 -25.83 16.65 21.71
C VAL A 503 -25.41 17.14 23.13
N SER A 504 -24.20 16.79 23.57
CA SER A 504 -23.62 17.20 24.86
C SER A 504 -22.43 18.16 24.68
N ASP A 505 -22.64 19.30 24.05
CA ASP A 505 -21.60 20.31 23.82
C ASP A 505 -21.14 21.04 25.09
N ASN A 506 -20.47 20.31 25.98
CA ASN A 506 -19.70 20.90 27.07
C ASN A 506 -18.20 21.02 26.74
N GLY A 507 -17.71 20.43 25.66
CA GLY A 507 -16.28 20.36 25.32
C GLY A 507 -15.70 21.65 24.78
N VAL A 508 -16.45 22.38 23.95
CA VAL A 508 -16.01 23.67 23.41
C VAL A 508 -16.00 24.72 24.52
N ALA A 509 -16.99 24.72 25.39
CA ALA A 509 -17.05 25.58 26.56
C ALA A 509 -15.85 25.32 27.50
N PHE A 510 -15.46 24.05 27.72
CA PHE A 510 -14.31 23.71 28.58
C PHE A 510 -12.97 24.19 27.97
N ARG A 511 -12.75 23.98 26.66
CA ARG A 511 -11.51 24.42 25.99
C ARG A 511 -11.40 25.94 25.93
N SER A 512 -12.49 26.63 25.64
CA SER A 512 -12.55 28.09 25.66
C SER A 512 -12.32 28.63 27.08
N THR A 513 -12.91 28.02 28.10
CA THR A 513 -12.72 28.38 29.49
C THR A 513 -11.28 28.15 29.94
N LEU A 514 -10.66 27.03 29.56
CA LEU A 514 -9.26 26.73 29.85
C LEU A 514 -8.32 27.73 29.19
N ALA A 515 -8.54 28.06 27.91
CA ALA A 515 -7.77 29.05 27.20
C ALA A 515 -7.88 30.45 27.85
N ILE A 516 -9.08 30.85 28.28
CA ILE A 516 -9.31 32.10 29.01
C ILE A 516 -8.60 32.09 30.37
N VAL A 517 -8.66 30.99 31.11
CA VAL A 517 -7.97 30.84 32.39
C VAL A 517 -6.45 30.94 32.21
N LEU A 518 -5.89 30.28 31.22
CA LEU A 518 -4.45 30.37 30.91
C LEU A 518 -4.04 31.77 30.51
N MET A 519 -4.86 32.47 29.72
CA MET A 519 -4.61 33.86 29.34
C MET A 519 -4.66 34.81 30.54
N ILE A 520 -5.59 34.60 31.47
CA ILE A 520 -5.68 35.36 32.71
C ILE A 520 -4.46 35.12 33.62
N ILE A 521 -4.03 33.86 33.77
CA ILE A 521 -2.80 33.51 34.52
C ILE A 521 -1.58 34.19 33.88
N PHE A 522 -1.48 34.20 32.55
CA PHE A 522 -0.40 34.86 31.84
C PHE A 522 -0.39 36.40 32.08
N LEU A 523 -1.56 37.04 31.99
CA LEU A 523 -1.70 38.47 32.22
C LEU A 523 -1.39 38.84 33.67
N VAL A 524 -1.86 38.06 34.63
CA VAL A 524 -1.54 38.27 36.07
C VAL A 524 -0.04 38.11 36.31
N SER A 525 0.60 37.16 35.67
CA SER A 525 2.05 36.95 35.74
C SER A 525 2.83 38.15 35.23
N ILE A 526 2.39 38.75 34.11
CA ILE A 526 3.00 39.98 33.55
C ILE A 526 2.86 41.15 34.54
N VAL A 527 1.67 41.32 35.15
CA VAL A 527 1.42 42.40 36.12
C VAL A 527 2.29 42.23 37.34
N LEU A 528 2.42 41.00 37.88
CA LEU A 528 3.27 40.70 39.02
C LEU A 528 4.75 40.95 38.72
N VAL A 529 5.23 40.55 37.56
CA VAL A 529 6.62 40.82 37.10
C VAL A 529 6.87 42.31 36.98
N ASN A 530 5.92 43.06 36.44
CA ASN A 530 6.04 44.52 36.31
C ASN A 530 6.00 45.23 37.67
N ARG A 531 5.17 44.78 38.64
CA ARG A 531 5.18 45.28 40.00
C ARG A 531 6.50 45.01 40.72
N VAL A 532 7.07 43.84 40.55
CA VAL A 532 8.39 43.49 41.12
C VAL A 532 9.50 44.33 40.47
N ARG A 533 9.39 44.65 39.18
CA ARG A 533 10.35 45.54 38.48
C ARG A 533 10.23 47.00 38.87
N SER A 534 9.04 47.48 39.14
CA SER A 534 8.82 48.91 39.49
C SER A 534 9.12 49.25 40.94
N GLY A 535 9.52 48.29 41.80
CA GLY A 535 9.94 48.53 43.16
C GLY A 535 8.83 49.08 44.09
N ARG A 536 7.59 48.85 43.74
CA ARG A 536 6.42 49.25 44.52
C ARG A 536 5.56 48.07 44.88
#